data_856f8cf1197b6b99cf2a4b2109c701d9
#
_entry.id   856f8cf1197b6b99cf2a4b2109c701d9
#
_cell.length_a   1.000
_cell.length_b   1.000
_cell.length_c   1.000
_cell.angle_alpha   90.00
_cell.angle_beta   90.00
_cell.angle_gamma   90.00
#
_symmetry.space_group_name_H-M   'P 1'
#
loop_
_entity.id
_entity.type
_entity.pdbx_description
1 polymer ?
#
loop_
_entity_poly.entity_id
_entity_poly.type
_entity_poly.pdbx_seq_one_letter_code
_entity_poly.pdbx_strand_id
1 'polypeptide(L)'
;MYSAFLLYGLGLELCNETRSANPHGPLYAESLANTLTLYLLQHYSTGRVVRELSRSRLTPAQLHLVEEYIHAHLDKKFSVADLATCLHLSVPHFERMFRTTTHRPPYRYVLELRLERARLLLANSRLSLVEVAHQCGFSSQSHFTAHFTRHAGISPARFARSAGA
;
A
#
# COMPACT_ATOMS: atom_id res chain seq x y z
N MET A 1 35.36 2.32 21.71
CA MET A 1 36.24 3.43 21.29
C MET A 1 36.18 3.69 19.77
N TYR A 2 36.11 2.69 18.91
CA TYR A 2 36.02 2.84 17.44
C TYR A 2 34.73 3.53 16.94
N SER A 3 33.63 3.39 17.66
CA SER A 3 32.32 3.92 17.28
C SER A 3 32.25 5.46 17.25
N ALA A 4 32.90 6.12 18.20
CA ALA A 4 32.93 7.59 18.26
C ALA A 4 33.81 8.21 17.16
N PHE A 5 34.89 7.54 16.79
CA PHE A 5 35.76 7.97 15.69
C PHE A 5 35.07 7.90 14.33
N LEU A 6 34.30 6.86 14.08
CA LEU A 6 33.56 6.70 12.83
C LEU A 6 32.48 7.80 12.69
N LEU A 7 31.72 8.06 13.75
CA LEU A 7 30.72 9.13 13.78
C LEU A 7 31.33 10.51 13.54
N TYR A 8 32.44 10.78 14.20
CA TYR A 8 33.14 12.05 14.04
C TYR A 8 33.67 12.21 12.61
N GLY A 9 34.28 11.16 12.02
CA GLY A 9 34.75 11.17 10.63
C GLY A 9 33.63 11.40 9.61
N LEU A 10 32.54 10.64 9.70
CA LEU A 10 31.39 10.80 8.80
C LEU A 10 30.71 12.16 8.94
N GLY A 11 30.59 12.68 10.18
CA GLY A 11 30.02 13.99 10.43
C GLY A 11 30.90 15.14 9.90
N LEU A 12 32.21 15.01 10.01
CA LEU A 12 33.12 16.02 9.52
C LEU A 12 33.17 16.06 7.98
N GLU A 13 33.13 14.88 7.35
CA GLU A 13 33.10 14.76 5.90
C GLU A 13 31.77 15.32 5.32
N LEU A 14 30.64 15.05 5.96
CA LEU A 14 29.36 15.62 5.56
C LEU A 14 29.32 17.15 5.73
N CYS A 15 29.94 17.67 6.81
CA CYS A 15 30.09 19.12 7.01
C CYS A 15 31.00 19.77 5.93
N ASN A 16 32.07 19.09 5.52
CA ASN A 16 32.95 19.58 4.47
C ASN A 16 32.24 19.61 3.11
N GLU A 17 31.47 18.55 2.79
CA GLU A 17 30.68 18.51 1.56
C GLU A 17 29.65 19.64 1.49
N THR A 18 28.92 19.89 2.58
CA THR A 18 27.92 20.97 2.61
C THR A 18 28.51 22.37 2.58
N ARG A 19 29.70 22.58 3.16
CA ARG A 19 30.40 23.87 3.17
C ARG A 19 31.04 24.20 1.83
N SER A 20 31.50 23.21 1.09
CA SER A 20 32.29 23.40 -0.14
C SER A 20 31.41 23.21 -1.42
N ALA A 21 30.10 23.39 -1.34
CA ALA A 21 29.16 23.22 -2.44
C ALA A 21 29.23 21.84 -3.14
N ASN A 22 29.40 20.78 -2.36
CA ASN A 22 29.45 19.38 -2.80
C ASN A 22 30.58 19.09 -3.82
N PRO A 23 31.87 19.19 -3.43
CA PRO A 23 32.98 18.98 -4.34
C PRO A 23 33.01 17.57 -4.96
N HIS A 24 32.47 16.56 -4.28
CA HIS A 24 32.35 15.18 -4.79
C HIS A 24 31.00 14.86 -5.39
N GLY A 25 30.09 15.85 -5.47
CA GLY A 25 28.76 15.74 -6.05
C GLY A 25 27.64 15.31 -5.08
N PRO A 26 26.39 15.58 -5.46
CA PRO A 26 25.24 15.39 -4.58
C PRO A 26 25.04 13.93 -4.16
N LEU A 27 25.40 12.95 -4.99
CA LEU A 27 25.28 11.52 -4.70
C LEU A 27 26.22 11.09 -3.55
N TYR A 28 27.41 11.69 -3.47
CA TYR A 28 28.36 11.41 -2.40
C TYR A 28 27.85 11.94 -1.04
N ALA A 29 27.37 13.18 -1.01
CA ALA A 29 26.77 13.78 0.18
C ALA A 29 25.54 12.98 0.67
N GLU A 30 24.69 12.53 -0.24
CA GLU A 30 23.52 11.70 0.06
C GLU A 30 23.93 10.33 0.62
N SER A 31 24.96 9.70 0.06
CA SER A 31 25.50 8.43 0.54
C SER A 31 26.08 8.55 1.96
N LEU A 32 26.81 9.63 2.26
CA LEU A 32 27.31 9.93 3.60
C LEU A 32 26.18 10.15 4.60
N ALA A 33 25.17 10.94 4.23
CA ALA A 33 24.01 11.21 5.07
C ALA A 33 23.22 9.92 5.37
N ASN A 34 22.99 9.07 4.38
CA ASN A 34 22.32 7.78 4.54
C ASN A 34 23.12 6.84 5.45
N THR A 35 24.44 6.77 5.26
CA THR A 35 25.34 5.94 6.10
C THR A 35 25.32 6.40 7.55
N LEU A 36 25.41 7.70 7.78
CA LEU A 36 25.34 8.30 9.11
C LEU A 36 23.98 8.04 9.77
N THR A 37 22.91 8.20 9.02
CA THR A 37 21.54 7.94 9.49
C THR A 37 21.36 6.48 9.91
N LEU A 38 21.76 5.53 9.07
CA LEU A 38 21.69 4.10 9.39
C LEU A 38 22.54 3.74 10.61
N TYR A 39 23.73 4.30 10.71
CA TYR A 39 24.62 4.08 11.84
C TYR A 39 24.01 4.62 13.15
N LEU A 40 23.44 5.84 13.13
CA LEU A 40 22.77 6.42 14.30
C LEU A 40 21.53 5.61 14.69
N LEU A 41 20.75 5.17 13.73
CA LEU A 41 19.59 4.30 13.97
C LEU A 41 20.01 2.97 14.61
N GLN A 42 21.08 2.36 14.16
CA GLN A 42 21.55 1.08 14.67
C GLN A 42 22.16 1.16 16.08
N HIS A 43 22.89 2.23 16.39
CA HIS A 43 23.68 2.30 17.63
C HIS A 43 23.11 3.21 18.71
N TYR A 44 22.30 4.20 18.33
CA TYR A 44 21.77 5.21 19.25
C TYR A 44 20.23 5.29 19.30
N SER A 45 19.52 4.64 18.38
CA SER A 45 18.09 4.52 18.57
C SER A 45 17.86 3.50 19.70
N THR A 46 17.42 3.99 20.84
CA THR A 46 16.78 3.16 21.83
C THR A 46 15.60 2.50 21.15
N GLY A 47 15.67 1.27 20.74
CA GLY A 47 14.67 0.44 20.03
C GLY A 47 13.29 1.00 19.67
N ARG A 48 13.06 2.27 19.97
CA ARG A 48 11.82 3.02 19.83
C ARG A 48 11.55 3.44 18.38
N VAL A 49 12.57 3.93 17.66
CA VAL A 49 12.42 4.37 16.26
C VAL A 49 12.29 3.15 15.34
N VAL A 50 13.07 2.10 15.54
CA VAL A 50 12.94 0.84 14.80
C VAL A 50 11.59 0.16 15.13
N ARG A 51 11.16 0.24 16.40
CA ARG A 51 9.83 -0.21 16.83
C ARG A 51 8.69 0.65 16.25
N GLU A 52 8.86 1.95 16.09
CA GLU A 52 7.86 2.82 15.48
C GLU A 52 7.76 2.60 13.96
N LEU A 53 8.87 2.41 13.27
CA LEU A 53 8.88 2.03 11.85
C LEU A 53 8.27 0.65 11.60
N SER A 54 8.55 -0.32 12.47
CA SER A 54 7.89 -1.63 12.44
C SER A 54 6.41 -1.56 12.82
N ARG A 55 6.04 -0.66 13.74
CA ARG A 55 4.64 -0.41 14.13
C ARG A 55 3.84 0.38 13.10
N SER A 56 4.49 0.98 12.11
CA SER A 56 3.81 1.73 11.04
C SER A 56 3.42 0.86 9.83
N ARG A 57 3.80 -0.41 9.81
CA ARG A 57 3.46 -1.35 8.74
C ARG A 57 2.74 -2.58 9.29
N LEU A 58 1.89 -3.16 8.47
CA LEU A 58 1.34 -4.48 8.75
C LEU A 58 2.42 -5.54 8.56
N THR A 59 2.48 -6.49 9.48
CA THR A 59 3.28 -7.70 9.28
C THR A 59 2.70 -8.55 8.15
N PRO A 60 3.46 -9.46 7.51
CA PRO A 60 2.92 -10.36 6.50
C PRO A 60 1.70 -11.16 6.97
N ALA A 61 1.71 -11.65 8.21
CA ALA A 61 0.59 -12.38 8.79
C ALA A 61 -0.66 -11.50 8.98
N GLN A 62 -0.48 -10.25 9.41
CA GLN A 62 -1.58 -9.29 9.53
C GLN A 62 -2.17 -8.90 8.18
N LEU A 63 -1.32 -8.69 7.17
CA LEU A 63 -1.78 -8.41 5.82
C LEU A 63 -2.57 -9.58 5.26
N HIS A 64 -2.04 -10.80 5.39
CA HIS A 64 -2.72 -12.03 4.96
C HIS A 64 -4.10 -12.20 5.58
N LEU A 65 -4.22 -11.98 6.90
CA LEU A 65 -5.51 -12.04 7.59
C LEU A 65 -6.53 -11.03 7.03
N VAL A 66 -6.09 -9.81 6.73
CA VAL A 66 -6.94 -8.79 6.11
C VAL A 66 -7.32 -9.17 4.69
N GLU A 67 -6.40 -9.71 3.90
CA GLU A 67 -6.65 -10.17 2.53
C GLU A 67 -7.65 -11.34 2.51
N GLU A 68 -7.51 -12.31 3.40
CA GLU A 68 -8.48 -13.40 3.56
C GLU A 68 -9.88 -12.88 3.87
N TYR A 69 -9.99 -11.92 4.81
CA TYR A 69 -11.29 -11.30 5.11
C TYR A 69 -11.87 -10.60 3.88
N ILE A 70 -11.07 -9.82 3.15
CA ILE A 70 -11.51 -9.12 1.93
C ILE A 70 -12.02 -10.14 0.89
N HIS A 71 -11.25 -11.19 0.61
CA HIS A 71 -11.64 -12.21 -0.37
C HIS A 71 -12.91 -12.95 0.00
N ALA A 72 -13.10 -13.27 1.28
CA ALA A 72 -14.31 -13.93 1.77
C ALA A 72 -15.57 -13.05 1.71
N HIS A 73 -15.41 -11.72 1.60
CA HIS A 73 -16.52 -10.77 1.66
C HIS A 73 -16.59 -9.83 0.45
N LEU A 74 -15.91 -10.12 -0.66
CA LEU A 74 -15.90 -9.25 -1.85
C LEU A 74 -17.30 -8.96 -2.41
N ASP A 75 -18.21 -9.91 -2.30
CA ASP A 75 -19.61 -9.84 -2.72
C ASP A 75 -20.50 -9.04 -1.75
N LYS A 76 -20.02 -8.76 -0.54
CA LYS A 76 -20.78 -8.11 0.53
C LYS A 76 -20.35 -6.67 0.73
N LYS A 77 -21.20 -5.90 1.37
CA LYS A 77 -20.83 -4.58 1.88
C LYS A 77 -20.06 -4.76 3.19
N PHE A 78 -18.89 -4.23 3.27
CA PHE A 78 -18.13 -4.08 4.49
C PHE A 78 -17.42 -2.72 4.50
N SER A 79 -17.03 -2.28 5.66
CA SER A 79 -16.38 -1.00 5.90
C SER A 79 -14.89 -1.17 6.20
N VAL A 80 -14.14 -0.07 6.17
CA VAL A 80 -12.75 -0.06 6.64
C VAL A 80 -12.67 -0.37 8.15
N ALA A 81 -13.73 -0.06 8.89
CA ALA A 81 -13.81 -0.40 10.32
C ALA A 81 -13.83 -1.91 10.55
N ASP A 82 -14.49 -2.68 9.69
CA ASP A 82 -14.50 -4.15 9.78
C ASP A 82 -13.10 -4.71 9.57
N LEU A 83 -12.33 -4.17 8.60
CA LEU A 83 -10.93 -4.56 8.39
C LEU A 83 -10.03 -4.20 9.57
N ALA A 84 -10.22 -3.01 10.15
CA ALA A 84 -9.47 -2.58 11.33
C ALA A 84 -9.74 -3.48 12.54
N THR A 85 -11.00 -3.93 12.68
CA THR A 85 -11.42 -4.84 13.75
C THR A 85 -10.74 -6.21 13.66
N CYS A 86 -10.47 -6.74 12.46
CA CYS A 86 -9.73 -8.00 12.28
C CYS A 86 -8.34 -7.98 12.96
N LEU A 87 -7.76 -6.78 13.11
CA LEU A 87 -6.44 -6.60 13.72
C LEU A 87 -6.51 -5.92 15.10
N HIS A 88 -7.70 -5.70 15.66
CA HIS A 88 -7.92 -4.94 16.89
C HIS A 88 -7.29 -3.54 16.85
N LEU A 89 -7.33 -2.87 15.70
CA LEU A 89 -6.79 -1.54 15.49
C LEU A 89 -7.91 -0.49 15.38
N SER A 90 -7.59 0.76 15.73
CA SER A 90 -8.44 1.89 15.34
C SER A 90 -8.37 2.12 13.83
N VAL A 91 -9.45 2.63 13.22
CA VAL A 91 -9.52 2.90 11.78
C VAL A 91 -8.36 3.77 11.29
N PRO A 92 -8.02 4.92 11.92
CA PRO A 92 -6.90 5.74 11.46
C PRO A 92 -5.54 5.02 11.53
N HIS A 93 -5.36 4.17 12.54
CA HIS A 93 -4.11 3.40 12.69
C HIS A 93 -4.01 2.33 11.62
N PHE A 94 -5.09 1.58 11.38
CA PHE A 94 -5.18 0.59 10.32
C PHE A 94 -4.92 1.20 8.94
N GLU A 95 -5.61 2.28 8.57
CA GLU A 95 -5.45 2.94 7.27
C GLU A 95 -4.00 3.37 7.01
N ARG A 96 -3.35 3.96 8.02
CA ARG A 96 -1.94 4.36 7.93
C ARG A 96 -1.04 3.15 7.69
N MET A 97 -1.17 2.09 8.51
CA MET A 97 -0.36 0.88 8.38
C MET A 97 -0.60 0.16 7.05
N PHE A 98 -1.87 0.02 6.66
CA PHE A 98 -2.25 -0.63 5.41
C PHE A 98 -1.69 0.14 4.21
N ARG A 99 -1.86 1.48 4.17
CA ARG A 99 -1.31 2.33 3.10
C ARG A 99 0.21 2.28 3.06
N THR A 100 0.89 2.25 4.20
CA THR A 100 2.35 2.14 4.24
C THR A 100 2.85 0.79 3.74
N THR A 101 2.05 -0.28 3.92
CA THR A 101 2.39 -1.64 3.51
C THR A 101 2.07 -1.90 2.03
N THR A 102 0.86 -1.54 1.59
CA THR A 102 0.35 -1.84 0.24
C THR A 102 0.53 -0.71 -0.76
N HIS A 103 1.00 0.47 -0.30
CA HIS A 103 1.08 1.73 -1.07
C HIS A 103 -0.26 2.22 -1.62
N ARG A 104 -1.38 1.71 -1.11
CA ARG A 104 -2.75 2.04 -1.52
C ARG A 104 -3.67 2.19 -0.31
N PRO A 105 -4.64 3.12 -0.34
CA PRO A 105 -5.69 3.17 0.68
C PRO A 105 -6.54 1.89 0.66
N PRO A 106 -7.05 1.40 1.81
CA PRO A 106 -7.86 0.17 1.88
C PRO A 106 -9.04 0.14 0.92
N TYR A 107 -9.80 1.24 0.85
CA TYR A 107 -10.95 1.35 -0.07
C TYR A 107 -10.55 1.11 -1.53
N ARG A 108 -9.44 1.72 -1.97
CA ARG A 108 -8.97 1.58 -3.34
C ARG A 108 -8.50 0.16 -3.64
N TYR A 109 -7.82 -0.46 -2.69
CA TYR A 109 -7.38 -1.84 -2.79
C TYR A 109 -8.57 -2.80 -2.98
N VAL A 110 -9.60 -2.67 -2.13
CA VAL A 110 -10.84 -3.47 -2.25
C VAL A 110 -11.56 -3.21 -3.57
N LEU A 111 -11.65 -1.95 -4.00
CA LEU A 111 -12.28 -1.60 -5.27
C LEU A 111 -11.58 -2.26 -6.47
N GLU A 112 -10.25 -2.26 -6.49
CA GLU A 112 -9.46 -2.91 -7.55
C GLU A 112 -9.72 -4.42 -7.58
N LEU A 113 -9.74 -5.10 -6.44
CA LEU A 113 -10.07 -6.54 -6.35
C LEU A 113 -11.50 -6.84 -6.85
N ARG A 114 -12.47 -5.99 -6.51
CA ARG A 114 -13.84 -6.12 -7.03
C ARG A 114 -13.91 -5.97 -8.54
N LEU A 115 -13.15 -5.04 -9.11
CA LEU A 115 -13.11 -4.82 -10.55
C LEU A 115 -12.39 -5.95 -11.28
N GLU A 116 -11.33 -6.52 -10.70
CA GLU A 116 -10.68 -7.72 -11.26
C GLU A 116 -11.61 -8.93 -11.24
N ARG A 117 -12.32 -9.16 -10.13
CA ARG A 117 -13.36 -10.21 -10.08
C ARG A 117 -14.44 -9.99 -11.15
N ALA A 118 -14.89 -8.74 -11.33
CA ALA A 118 -15.87 -8.39 -12.36
C ALA A 118 -15.35 -8.69 -13.78
N ARG A 119 -14.07 -8.44 -14.07
CA ARG A 119 -13.46 -8.79 -15.36
C ARG A 119 -13.54 -10.28 -15.62
N LEU A 120 -13.23 -11.11 -14.61
CA LEU A 120 -13.31 -12.57 -14.73
C LEU A 120 -14.76 -13.04 -14.96
N LEU A 121 -15.73 -12.48 -14.25
CA LEU A 121 -17.13 -12.83 -14.43
C LEU A 121 -17.66 -12.41 -15.82
N LEU A 122 -17.31 -11.21 -16.28
CA LEU A 122 -17.72 -10.71 -17.60
C LEU A 122 -17.13 -11.53 -18.75
N ALA A 123 -15.93 -12.09 -18.57
CA ALA A 123 -15.26 -12.91 -19.60
C ALA A 123 -15.78 -14.36 -19.62
N ASN A 124 -16.14 -14.93 -18.46
CA ASN A 124 -16.36 -16.39 -18.34
C ASN A 124 -17.79 -16.77 -17.97
N SER A 125 -18.71 -15.82 -17.84
CA SER A 125 -20.10 -16.10 -17.45
C SER A 125 -21.11 -15.45 -18.38
N ARG A 126 -22.36 -15.96 -18.36
CA ARG A 126 -23.50 -15.35 -19.04
C ARG A 126 -24.34 -14.46 -18.12
N LEU A 127 -23.75 -13.99 -17.04
CA LEU A 127 -24.43 -13.13 -16.06
C LEU A 127 -24.73 -11.76 -16.67
N SER A 128 -25.88 -11.22 -16.28
CA SER A 128 -26.22 -9.83 -16.59
C SER A 128 -25.30 -8.85 -15.85
N LEU A 129 -25.19 -7.62 -16.34
CA LEU A 129 -24.38 -6.59 -15.68
C LEU A 129 -24.86 -6.28 -14.25
N VAL A 130 -26.16 -6.45 -13.98
CA VAL A 130 -26.73 -6.29 -12.64
C VAL A 130 -26.23 -7.38 -11.71
N GLU A 131 -26.25 -8.63 -12.16
CA GLU A 131 -25.76 -9.77 -11.38
C GLU A 131 -24.27 -9.67 -11.11
N VAL A 132 -23.45 -9.31 -12.13
CA VAL A 132 -22.02 -9.08 -11.97
C VAL A 132 -21.75 -7.97 -10.95
N ALA A 133 -22.47 -6.83 -11.05
CA ALA A 133 -22.34 -5.75 -10.10
C ALA A 133 -22.62 -6.21 -8.67
N HIS A 134 -23.70 -6.96 -8.47
CA HIS A 134 -24.08 -7.47 -7.16
C HIS A 134 -23.05 -8.48 -6.61
N GLN A 135 -22.64 -9.47 -7.43
CA GLN A 135 -21.63 -10.47 -7.01
C GLN A 135 -20.25 -9.88 -6.72
N CYS A 136 -19.97 -8.67 -7.23
CA CYS A 136 -18.76 -7.93 -6.93
C CYS A 136 -18.94 -6.87 -5.83
N GLY A 137 -20.07 -6.90 -5.10
CA GLY A 137 -20.29 -6.05 -3.93
C GLY A 137 -20.59 -4.57 -4.26
N PHE A 138 -20.99 -4.25 -5.50
CA PHE A 138 -21.44 -2.90 -5.85
C PHE A 138 -22.91 -2.70 -5.47
N SER A 139 -23.24 -1.50 -5.01
CA SER A 139 -24.59 -1.15 -4.58
C SER A 139 -25.58 -0.98 -5.74
N SER A 140 -25.07 -0.71 -6.95
CA SER A 140 -25.87 -0.55 -8.16
C SER A 140 -25.05 -0.81 -9.42
N GLN A 141 -25.73 -1.17 -10.51
CA GLN A 141 -25.11 -1.30 -11.84
C GLN A 141 -24.48 0.01 -12.32
N SER A 142 -25.10 1.15 -12.04
CA SER A 142 -24.56 2.46 -12.44
C SER A 142 -23.23 2.76 -11.77
N HIS A 143 -23.13 2.51 -10.45
CA HIS A 143 -21.91 2.67 -9.68
C HIS A 143 -20.80 1.73 -10.19
N PHE A 144 -21.14 0.47 -10.41
CA PHE A 144 -20.25 -0.51 -11.05
C PHE A 144 -19.73 -0.02 -12.40
N THR A 145 -20.64 0.35 -13.32
CA THR A 145 -20.31 0.77 -14.68
C THR A 145 -19.35 1.98 -14.68
N ALA A 146 -19.59 2.96 -13.81
CA ALA A 146 -18.73 4.14 -13.69
C ALA A 146 -17.32 3.77 -13.25
N HIS A 147 -17.17 2.94 -12.21
CA HIS A 147 -15.88 2.51 -11.70
C HIS A 147 -15.15 1.60 -12.68
N PHE A 148 -15.83 0.65 -13.28
CA PHE A 148 -15.26 -0.27 -14.27
C PHE A 148 -14.75 0.49 -15.50
N THR A 149 -15.54 1.41 -16.05
CA THR A 149 -15.15 2.20 -17.23
C THR A 149 -13.93 3.05 -16.93
N ARG A 150 -13.87 3.68 -15.74
CA ARG A 150 -12.69 4.46 -15.32
C ARG A 150 -11.44 3.59 -15.16
N HIS A 151 -11.59 2.36 -14.72
CA HIS A 151 -10.48 1.44 -14.49
C HIS A 151 -10.01 0.73 -15.77
N ALA A 152 -10.95 0.24 -16.58
CA ALA A 152 -10.68 -0.56 -17.77
C ALA A 152 -10.61 0.26 -19.09
N GLY A 153 -10.98 1.54 -19.07
CA GLY A 153 -11.04 2.40 -20.26
C GLY A 153 -12.22 2.14 -21.19
N ILE A 154 -12.96 1.06 -21.00
CA ILE A 154 -14.15 0.69 -21.79
C ILE A 154 -15.29 0.26 -20.86
N SER A 155 -16.53 0.35 -21.35
CA SER A 155 -17.69 -0.05 -20.56
C SER A 155 -17.75 -1.57 -20.33
N PRO A 156 -18.36 -2.04 -19.19
CA PRO A 156 -18.50 -3.47 -18.92
C PRO A 156 -19.19 -4.25 -20.05
N ALA A 157 -20.22 -3.66 -20.67
CA ALA A 157 -20.92 -4.28 -21.80
C ALA A 157 -20.05 -4.46 -23.05
N ARG A 158 -19.16 -3.50 -23.30
CA ARG A 158 -18.21 -3.59 -24.40
C ARG A 158 -17.11 -4.61 -24.09
N PHE A 159 -16.64 -4.64 -22.84
CA PHE A 159 -15.66 -5.62 -22.39
C PHE A 159 -16.19 -7.05 -22.52
N ALA A 160 -17.41 -7.33 -22.04
CA ALA A 160 -18.04 -8.66 -22.13
C ALA A 160 -18.14 -9.15 -23.58
N ARG A 161 -18.52 -8.28 -24.52
CA ARG A 161 -18.57 -8.62 -25.95
C ARG A 161 -17.22 -8.94 -26.57
N SER A 162 -16.16 -8.21 -26.17
CA SER A 162 -14.80 -8.44 -26.68
C SER A 162 -14.13 -9.67 -26.08
N ALA A 163 -14.54 -10.09 -24.88
CA ALA A 163 -13.97 -11.27 -24.22
C ALA A 163 -14.69 -12.58 -24.60
N GLY A 164 -15.92 -12.51 -25.13
CA GLY A 164 -16.72 -13.67 -25.57
C GLY A 164 -16.63 -13.96 -27.09
N ALA A 165 -15.81 -13.21 -27.82
CA ALA A 165 -15.50 -13.43 -29.23
C ALA A 165 -14.20 -14.20 -29.39
#